data_9267d08a38c4eaffd2d037d41991674d
#
_entry.id   9267d08a38c4eaffd2d037d41991674d
#
_cell.length_a   1.000
_cell.length_b   1.000
_cell.length_c   1.000
_cell.angle_alpha   90.00
_cell.angle_beta   90.00
_cell.angle_gamma   90.00
#
_symmetry.space_group_name_H-M   'P 1'
#
loop_
_entity.id
_entity.type
_entity.pdbx_description
1 polymer ?
#
loop_
_entity_poly.entity_id
_entity_poly.type
_entity_poly.pdbx_seq_one_letter_code
_entity_poly.pdbx_strand_id
1 'polypeptide(L)'
;NISPEMLIEPQEYTNAMMSLVSRSINVDDLLMGHIDTSCLINESCTLTPNGQFFRTKDRGFLAKMMEDMYNDRSVYKKKAIQAKKDLEKEADPLKRIEIEKLIAKYNNLQLAKKVCLNSAYGALGNQFFRFFDIRQASAITTAGQLAIRWIEKKLNEYLNKLLGNTDKDYVIASDTDSIYLSLDELVGRTIIEKNPNTGTREIIQFLDKVCETKIQPFIDKSYS
;
A
#
# COMPACT_ATOMS: atom_id res chain seq x y z
N ASN A 1 -4.87 -7.28 -6.28
CA ASN A 1 -4.43 -8.10 -7.43
C ASN A 1 -5.57 -8.22 -8.43
N ILE A 2 -5.75 -7.18 -9.26
CA ILE A 2 -6.79 -7.12 -10.29
C ILE A 2 -6.16 -7.45 -11.65
N SER A 3 -6.82 -8.30 -12.42
CA SER A 3 -6.37 -8.72 -13.75
C SER A 3 -7.58 -8.90 -14.67
N PRO A 4 -7.46 -8.66 -15.99
CA PRO A 4 -8.60 -8.67 -16.93
C PRO A 4 -9.44 -9.93 -16.86
N GLU A 5 -8.82 -11.08 -16.81
CA GLU A 5 -9.50 -12.39 -16.77
C GLU A 5 -10.18 -12.69 -15.44
N MET A 6 -9.93 -11.90 -14.40
CA MET A 6 -10.56 -12.06 -13.09
C MET A 6 -11.87 -11.28 -12.97
N LEU A 7 -12.12 -10.31 -13.85
CA LEU A 7 -13.36 -9.53 -13.88
C LEU A 7 -14.54 -10.47 -14.18
N ILE A 8 -15.60 -10.35 -13.37
CA ILE A 8 -16.84 -11.11 -13.57
C ILE A 8 -17.79 -10.20 -14.35
N GLU A 9 -18.26 -10.68 -15.50
CA GLU A 9 -19.18 -9.92 -16.32
C GLU A 9 -20.61 -9.98 -15.75
N PRO A 10 -21.46 -8.95 -15.98
CA PRO A 10 -22.80 -8.87 -15.39
C PRO A 10 -23.69 -10.08 -15.67
N GLN A 11 -23.53 -10.75 -16.81
CA GLN A 11 -24.29 -11.97 -17.14
C GLN A 11 -23.89 -13.19 -16.31
N GLU A 12 -22.78 -13.12 -15.60
CA GLU A 12 -22.27 -14.18 -14.71
C GLU A 12 -22.62 -13.92 -13.24
N TYR A 13 -23.33 -12.82 -12.94
CA TYR A 13 -23.64 -12.44 -11.56
C TYR A 13 -24.61 -13.43 -10.93
N THR A 14 -24.26 -13.91 -9.75
CA THR A 14 -25.15 -14.71 -8.90
C THR A 14 -26.23 -13.82 -8.27
N ASN A 15 -27.26 -14.43 -7.67
CA ASN A 15 -28.29 -13.70 -6.93
C ASN A 15 -27.70 -12.86 -5.80
N ALA A 16 -26.64 -13.34 -5.14
CA ALA A 16 -25.93 -12.60 -4.11
C ALA A 16 -25.26 -11.34 -4.66
N MET A 17 -24.56 -11.45 -5.80
CA MET A 17 -23.96 -10.32 -6.49
C MET A 17 -25.01 -9.32 -6.97
N MET A 18 -26.08 -9.79 -7.57
CA MET A 18 -27.19 -8.96 -8.04
C MET A 18 -27.84 -8.15 -6.92
N SER A 19 -27.99 -8.71 -5.74
CA SER A 19 -28.54 -8.01 -4.57
C SER A 19 -27.64 -6.85 -4.10
N LEU A 20 -26.31 -6.97 -4.27
CA LEU A 20 -25.36 -5.93 -3.93
C LEU A 20 -25.32 -4.82 -4.99
N VAL A 21 -25.36 -5.15 -6.26
CA VAL A 21 -25.26 -4.19 -7.39
C VAL A 21 -26.54 -3.37 -7.56
N SER A 22 -27.66 -3.78 -6.99
CA SER A 22 -28.91 -3.00 -7.01
C SER A 22 -28.78 -1.61 -6.34
N ARG A 23 -27.69 -1.38 -5.63
CA ARG A 23 -27.31 -0.10 -5.01
C ARG A 23 -26.07 0.47 -5.68
N SER A 24 -26.00 1.79 -5.76
CA SER A 24 -24.72 2.45 -6.13
C SER A 24 -23.73 2.22 -5.01
N ILE A 25 -22.62 1.55 -5.31
CA ILE A 25 -21.56 1.24 -4.34
C ILE A 25 -20.44 2.26 -4.48
N ASN A 26 -19.93 2.74 -3.37
CA ASN A 26 -18.80 3.66 -3.30
C ASN A 26 -17.83 3.31 -2.16
N VAL A 27 -16.74 4.07 -2.05
CA VAL A 27 -15.70 3.84 -1.03
C VAL A 27 -16.27 3.96 0.39
N ASP A 28 -17.16 4.94 0.63
CA ASP A 28 -17.73 5.19 1.96
C ASP A 28 -18.63 4.06 2.42
N ASP A 29 -19.42 3.47 1.52
CA ASP A 29 -20.31 2.36 1.84
C ASP A 29 -19.53 1.14 2.35
N LEU A 30 -18.38 0.85 1.73
CA LEU A 30 -17.51 -0.25 2.17
C LEU A 30 -16.73 0.11 3.44
N LEU A 31 -16.22 1.34 3.53
CA LEU A 31 -15.46 1.82 4.68
C LEU A 31 -16.28 1.83 5.97
N MET A 32 -17.55 2.20 5.86
CA MET A 32 -18.47 2.30 7.02
C MET A 32 -19.20 0.99 7.30
N GLY A 33 -19.02 -0.03 6.44
CA GLY A 33 -19.69 -1.32 6.59
C GLY A 33 -21.20 -1.28 6.33
N HIS A 34 -21.66 -0.33 5.48
CA HIS A 34 -23.07 -0.24 5.09
C HIS A 34 -23.49 -1.37 4.17
N ILE A 35 -22.52 -2.08 3.58
CA ILE A 35 -22.73 -3.20 2.67
C ILE A 35 -22.14 -4.46 3.31
N ASP A 36 -22.97 -5.46 3.53
CA ASP A 36 -22.54 -6.78 3.97
C ASP A 36 -22.01 -7.57 2.76
N THR A 37 -20.70 -7.77 2.74
CA THR A 37 -20.00 -8.54 1.71
C THR A 37 -19.73 -9.99 2.10
N SER A 38 -20.22 -10.46 3.24
CA SER A 38 -19.96 -11.82 3.75
C SER A 38 -20.44 -12.92 2.82
N CYS A 39 -21.51 -12.67 2.05
CA CYS A 39 -22.00 -13.60 1.03
C CYS A 39 -20.97 -13.89 -0.07
N LEU A 40 -20.06 -12.96 -0.36
CA LEU A 40 -19.05 -13.10 -1.42
C LEU A 40 -17.92 -14.08 -1.06
N ILE A 41 -17.73 -14.39 0.23
CA ILE A 41 -16.74 -15.38 0.68
C ILE A 41 -17.03 -16.75 0.07
N ASN A 42 -18.30 -17.15 0.05
CA ASN A 42 -18.73 -18.43 -0.51
C ASN A 42 -18.65 -18.45 -2.05
N GLU A 43 -18.75 -17.30 -2.69
CA GLU A 43 -18.68 -17.14 -4.14
C GLU A 43 -17.24 -17.08 -4.68
N SER A 44 -16.23 -17.10 -3.80
CA SER A 44 -14.82 -16.94 -4.17
C SER A 44 -14.56 -15.70 -5.04
N CYS A 45 -15.21 -14.61 -4.70
CA CYS A 45 -15.07 -13.34 -5.39
C CYS A 45 -14.91 -12.17 -4.39
N THR A 46 -14.46 -11.04 -4.89
CA THR A 46 -14.33 -9.80 -4.15
C THR A 46 -15.04 -8.67 -4.87
N LEU A 47 -15.56 -7.72 -4.10
CA LEU A 47 -16.21 -6.51 -4.57
C LEU A 47 -15.23 -5.33 -4.44
N THR A 48 -15.14 -4.53 -5.50
CA THR A 48 -14.38 -3.27 -5.49
C THR A 48 -15.32 -2.07 -5.29
N PRO A 49 -14.82 -0.94 -4.77
CA PRO A 49 -15.68 0.21 -4.45
C PRO A 49 -16.38 0.85 -5.65
N ASN A 50 -16.00 0.53 -6.86
CA ASN A 50 -16.70 0.94 -8.08
C ASN A 50 -17.80 -0.07 -8.53
N GLY A 51 -18.16 -1.03 -7.67
CA GLY A 51 -19.22 -1.99 -7.92
C GLY A 51 -18.87 -3.16 -8.83
N GLN A 52 -17.58 -3.39 -9.11
CA GLN A 52 -17.14 -4.52 -9.93
C GLN A 52 -16.73 -5.71 -9.07
N PHE A 53 -17.02 -6.92 -9.58
CA PHE A 53 -16.64 -8.17 -8.94
C PHE A 53 -15.44 -8.80 -9.64
N PHE A 54 -14.54 -9.40 -8.84
CA PHE A 54 -13.36 -10.10 -9.34
C PHE A 54 -13.23 -11.45 -8.68
N ARG A 55 -12.89 -12.48 -9.48
CA ARG A 55 -12.59 -13.82 -8.98
C ARG A 55 -11.34 -13.79 -8.11
N THR A 56 -11.38 -14.53 -6.99
CA THR A 56 -10.22 -14.61 -6.06
C THR A 56 -9.50 -15.95 -6.14
N LYS A 57 -10.12 -16.95 -6.80
CA LYS A 57 -9.67 -18.32 -6.82
C LYS A 57 -8.37 -18.50 -7.63
N ASP A 58 -8.28 -17.79 -8.75
CA ASP A 58 -7.13 -17.84 -9.63
C ASP A 58 -6.42 -16.49 -9.68
N ARG A 59 -5.10 -16.55 -9.75
CA ARG A 59 -4.30 -15.34 -9.86
C ARG A 59 -4.14 -14.96 -11.33
N GLY A 60 -4.61 -13.79 -11.71
CA GLY A 60 -4.53 -13.30 -13.06
C GLY A 60 -3.09 -13.05 -13.53
N PHE A 61 -2.85 -13.21 -14.85
CA PHE A 61 -1.52 -13.10 -15.45
C PHE A 61 -0.90 -11.71 -15.25
N LEU A 62 -1.71 -10.64 -15.39
CA LEU A 62 -1.24 -9.27 -15.23
C LEU A 62 -0.81 -9.00 -13.79
N ALA A 63 -1.63 -9.43 -12.82
CA ALA A 63 -1.30 -9.32 -11.40
C ALA A 63 -0.01 -10.07 -11.04
N LYS A 64 0.17 -11.27 -11.58
CA LYS A 64 1.42 -12.05 -11.39
C LYS A 64 2.63 -11.34 -11.99
N MET A 65 2.51 -10.88 -13.24
CA MET A 65 3.59 -10.16 -13.91
C MET A 65 3.99 -8.89 -13.17
N MET A 66 3.00 -8.14 -12.65
CA MET A 66 3.27 -6.92 -11.87
C MET A 66 3.95 -7.22 -10.54
N GLU A 67 3.56 -8.30 -9.87
CA GLU A 67 4.23 -8.72 -8.63
C GLU A 67 5.68 -9.14 -8.88
N ASP A 68 5.96 -9.91 -9.93
CA ASP A 68 7.31 -10.31 -10.29
C ASP A 68 8.18 -9.06 -10.57
N MET A 69 7.64 -8.09 -11.30
CA MET A 69 8.33 -6.82 -11.55
C MET A 69 8.55 -6.00 -10.28
N TYR A 70 7.59 -6.00 -9.35
CA TYR A 70 7.71 -5.31 -8.07
C TYR A 70 8.78 -5.96 -7.18
N ASN A 71 8.81 -7.27 -7.13
CA ASN A 71 9.81 -8.04 -6.39
C ASN A 71 11.22 -7.79 -6.95
N ASP A 72 11.39 -7.85 -8.26
CA ASP A 72 12.64 -7.50 -8.94
C ASP A 72 13.10 -6.09 -8.59
N ARG A 73 12.18 -5.11 -8.67
CA ARG A 73 12.47 -3.71 -8.32
C ARG A 73 12.94 -3.61 -6.87
N SER A 74 12.29 -4.30 -5.95
CA SER A 74 12.65 -4.30 -4.53
C SER A 74 14.05 -4.86 -4.29
N VAL A 75 14.41 -5.94 -5.00
CA VAL A 75 15.76 -6.51 -4.96
C VAL A 75 16.80 -5.50 -5.45
N TYR A 76 16.57 -4.86 -6.63
CA TYR A 76 17.52 -3.87 -7.17
C TYR A 76 17.64 -2.63 -6.29
N LYS A 77 16.53 -2.18 -5.68
CA LYS A 77 16.55 -1.06 -4.73
C LYS A 77 17.42 -1.38 -3.50
N LYS A 78 17.25 -2.58 -2.92
CA LYS A 78 18.08 -3.03 -1.79
C LYS A 78 19.56 -3.12 -2.16
N LYS A 79 19.88 -3.66 -3.35
CA LYS A 79 21.27 -3.71 -3.86
C LYS A 79 21.86 -2.34 -4.07
N ALA A 80 21.10 -1.37 -4.58
CA ALA A 80 21.56 0.00 -4.75
C ALA A 80 21.86 0.68 -3.40
N ILE A 81 20.99 0.47 -2.38
CA ILE A 81 21.20 1.00 -1.03
C ILE A 81 22.45 0.36 -0.39
N GLN A 82 22.62 -0.95 -0.52
CA GLN A 82 23.79 -1.64 0.01
C GLN A 82 25.08 -1.13 -0.65
N ALA A 83 25.11 -1.03 -1.98
CA ALA A 83 26.27 -0.49 -2.70
C ALA A 83 26.59 0.96 -2.30
N LYS A 84 25.61 1.80 -1.97
CA LYS A 84 25.85 3.14 -1.42
C LYS A 84 26.53 3.08 -0.05
N LYS A 85 26.10 2.20 0.84
CA LYS A 85 26.73 2.00 2.16
C LYS A 85 28.16 1.45 2.02
N ASP A 86 28.41 0.62 1.02
CA ASP A 86 29.75 0.07 0.76
C ASP A 86 30.67 1.17 0.20
N LEU A 87 30.14 2.07 -0.64
CA LEU A 87 30.88 3.23 -1.15
C LEU A 87 31.34 4.19 -0.04
N GLU A 88 30.51 4.39 1.00
CA GLU A 88 30.85 5.23 2.14
C GLU A 88 32.03 4.68 2.95
N LYS A 89 32.22 3.36 2.93
CA LYS A 89 33.28 2.66 3.70
C LYS A 89 34.54 2.39 2.88
N GLU A 90 34.46 2.46 1.56
CA GLU A 90 35.58 2.12 0.68
C GLU A 90 36.57 3.30 0.53
N ALA A 91 37.84 3.05 0.77
CA ALA A 91 38.90 4.04 0.65
C ALA A 91 39.66 3.95 -0.68
N ASP A 92 39.66 2.78 -1.35
CA ASP A 92 40.40 2.57 -2.61
C ASP A 92 39.69 3.26 -3.78
N PRO A 93 40.35 4.22 -4.48
CA PRO A 93 39.74 4.95 -5.57
C PRO A 93 39.26 4.06 -6.73
N LEU A 94 39.96 2.99 -7.05
CA LEU A 94 39.57 2.08 -8.15
C LEU A 94 38.29 1.30 -7.80
N LYS A 95 38.24 0.78 -6.58
CA LYS A 95 37.04 0.09 -6.09
C LYS A 95 35.85 1.03 -5.95
N ARG A 96 36.06 2.27 -5.56
CA ARG A 96 35.00 3.30 -5.53
C ARG A 96 34.34 3.47 -6.88
N ILE A 97 35.12 3.56 -7.96
CA ILE A 97 34.61 3.68 -9.33
C ILE A 97 33.76 2.43 -9.71
N GLU A 98 34.21 1.24 -9.33
CA GLU A 98 33.43 0.02 -9.58
C GLU A 98 32.10 0.01 -8.82
N ILE A 99 32.10 0.40 -7.56
CA ILE A 99 30.87 0.52 -6.74
C ILE A 99 29.92 1.58 -7.31
N GLU A 100 30.43 2.72 -7.76
CA GLU A 100 29.61 3.76 -8.41
C GLU A 100 28.92 3.24 -9.69
N LYS A 101 29.62 2.45 -10.50
CA LYS A 101 29.02 1.76 -11.66
C LYS A 101 27.93 0.79 -11.26
N LEU A 102 28.10 0.05 -10.16
CA LEU A 102 27.07 -0.85 -9.64
C LEU A 102 25.85 -0.08 -9.13
N ILE A 103 26.04 1.04 -8.44
CA ILE A 103 24.96 1.92 -7.99
C ILE A 103 24.16 2.43 -9.20
N ALA A 104 24.83 2.92 -10.23
CA ALA A 104 24.19 3.40 -11.45
C ALA A 104 23.40 2.27 -12.13
N LYS A 105 23.98 1.07 -12.25
CA LYS A 105 23.32 -0.11 -12.83
C LYS A 105 22.06 -0.48 -12.06
N TYR A 106 22.13 -0.60 -10.74
CA TYR A 106 20.96 -0.99 -9.94
C TYR A 106 19.87 0.09 -9.90
N ASN A 107 20.26 1.37 -9.89
CA ASN A 107 19.32 2.48 -10.00
C ASN A 107 18.58 2.46 -11.34
N ASN A 108 19.27 2.23 -12.45
CA ASN A 108 18.64 2.14 -13.77
C ASN A 108 17.69 0.94 -13.87
N LEU A 109 18.09 -0.22 -13.36
CA LEU A 109 17.25 -1.42 -13.35
C LEU A 109 15.98 -1.23 -12.50
N GLN A 110 16.09 -0.66 -11.29
CA GLN A 110 14.93 -0.41 -10.46
C GLN A 110 14.01 0.67 -11.05
N LEU A 111 14.57 1.68 -11.73
CA LEU A 111 13.81 2.71 -12.41
C LEU A 111 13.04 2.14 -13.61
N ALA A 112 13.69 1.32 -14.43
CA ALA A 112 13.03 0.65 -15.56
C ALA A 112 11.83 -0.18 -15.10
N LYS A 113 11.99 -0.98 -14.02
CA LYS A 113 10.88 -1.75 -13.43
C LYS A 113 9.76 -0.84 -12.89
N LYS A 114 10.11 0.29 -12.25
CA LYS A 114 9.11 1.29 -11.80
C LYS A 114 8.30 1.86 -12.96
N VAL A 115 8.97 2.20 -14.06
CA VAL A 115 8.27 2.70 -15.26
C VAL A 115 7.33 1.64 -15.83
N CYS A 116 7.77 0.37 -15.95
CA CYS A 116 6.91 -0.71 -16.41
C CYS A 116 5.67 -0.90 -15.53
N LEU A 117 5.82 -0.86 -14.19
CA LEU A 117 4.70 -0.98 -13.25
C LEU A 117 3.67 0.14 -13.45
N ASN A 118 4.13 1.39 -13.56
CA ASN A 118 3.24 2.53 -13.75
C ASN A 118 2.58 2.51 -15.14
N SER A 119 3.32 2.06 -16.17
CA SER A 119 2.80 1.94 -17.53
C SER A 119 1.72 0.87 -17.67
N ALA A 120 1.79 -0.21 -16.88
CA ALA A 120 0.78 -1.26 -16.91
C ALA A 120 -0.59 -0.74 -16.43
N TYR A 121 -0.62 0.05 -15.36
CA TYR A 121 -1.84 0.70 -14.93
C TYR A 121 -2.35 1.70 -16.00
N GLY A 122 -1.47 2.56 -16.54
CA GLY A 122 -1.82 3.50 -17.58
C GLY A 122 -2.36 2.82 -18.84
N ALA A 123 -1.82 1.65 -19.18
CA ALA A 123 -2.28 0.86 -20.32
C ALA A 123 -3.73 0.36 -20.15
N LEU A 124 -4.12 -0.09 -18.95
CA LEU A 124 -5.50 -0.50 -18.67
C LEU A 124 -6.52 0.62 -18.93
N GLY A 125 -6.13 1.87 -18.72
CA GLY A 125 -6.96 3.05 -19.00
C GLY A 125 -6.86 3.56 -20.44
N ASN A 126 -6.06 2.94 -21.31
CA ASN A 126 -5.83 3.40 -22.69
C ASN A 126 -6.66 2.58 -23.67
N GLN A 127 -7.57 3.24 -24.41
CA GLN A 127 -8.47 2.62 -25.39
C GLN A 127 -7.78 1.79 -26.49
N PHE A 128 -6.49 2.04 -26.78
CA PHE A 128 -5.73 1.30 -27.77
C PHE A 128 -5.03 0.06 -27.20
N PHE A 129 -5.11 -0.16 -25.88
CA PHE A 129 -4.51 -1.34 -25.27
C PHE A 129 -5.42 -2.56 -25.45
N ARG A 130 -4.84 -3.72 -25.78
CA ARG A 130 -5.59 -4.97 -26.01
C ARG A 130 -6.53 -5.36 -24.86
N PHE A 131 -6.13 -5.07 -23.63
CA PHE A 131 -6.87 -5.39 -22.41
C PHE A 131 -7.46 -4.14 -21.75
N PHE A 132 -7.77 -3.12 -22.58
CA PHE A 132 -8.43 -1.91 -22.11
C PHE A 132 -9.76 -2.23 -21.47
N ASP A 133 -9.94 -1.81 -20.23
CA ASP A 133 -11.21 -1.81 -19.53
C ASP A 133 -11.19 -0.74 -18.44
N ILE A 134 -11.96 0.31 -18.62
CA ILE A 134 -12.05 1.42 -17.70
C ILE A 134 -12.55 1.01 -16.31
N ARG A 135 -13.37 -0.07 -16.24
CA ARG A 135 -13.89 -0.62 -14.99
C ARG A 135 -12.75 -1.12 -14.11
N GLN A 136 -11.73 -1.77 -14.72
CA GLN A 136 -10.55 -2.26 -14.01
C GLN A 136 -9.64 -1.11 -13.56
N ALA A 137 -9.40 -0.12 -14.40
CA ALA A 137 -8.61 1.05 -14.02
C ALA A 137 -9.27 1.80 -12.86
N SER A 138 -10.59 1.98 -12.91
CA SER A 138 -11.39 2.56 -11.82
C SER A 138 -11.37 1.69 -10.56
N ALA A 139 -11.47 0.36 -10.69
CA ALA A 139 -11.41 -0.55 -9.56
C ALA A 139 -10.08 -0.45 -8.80
N ILE A 140 -8.95 -0.33 -9.52
CA ILE A 140 -7.62 -0.16 -8.91
C ILE A 140 -7.55 1.13 -8.09
N THR A 141 -7.99 2.26 -8.65
CA THR A 141 -7.95 3.55 -7.97
C THR A 141 -8.88 3.62 -6.77
N THR A 142 -10.11 3.16 -6.92
CA THR A 142 -11.09 3.17 -5.82
C THR A 142 -10.72 2.19 -4.71
N ALA A 143 -10.11 1.04 -5.05
CA ALA A 143 -9.56 0.12 -4.06
C ALA A 143 -8.37 0.76 -3.31
N GLY A 144 -7.52 1.53 -3.99
CA GLY A 144 -6.46 2.31 -3.36
C GLY A 144 -7.01 3.36 -2.38
N GLN A 145 -8.06 4.08 -2.78
CA GLN A 145 -8.75 5.04 -1.89
C GLN A 145 -9.34 4.35 -0.65
N LEU A 146 -9.98 3.19 -0.83
CA LEU A 146 -10.49 2.42 0.29
C LEU A 146 -9.37 1.99 1.24
N ALA A 147 -8.26 1.48 0.69
CA ALA A 147 -7.14 1.00 1.49
C ALA A 147 -6.50 2.10 2.33
N ILE A 148 -6.23 3.27 1.75
CA ILE A 148 -5.61 4.38 2.50
C ILE A 148 -6.54 4.94 3.58
N ARG A 149 -7.84 5.09 3.29
CA ARG A 149 -8.84 5.56 4.27
C ARG A 149 -9.13 4.52 5.35
N TRP A 150 -9.06 3.23 5.02
CA TRP A 150 -9.19 2.16 5.99
C TRP A 150 -8.06 2.19 7.01
N ILE A 151 -6.81 2.30 6.56
CA ILE A 151 -5.67 2.31 7.48
C ILE A 151 -5.59 3.61 8.28
N GLU A 152 -5.99 4.75 7.73
CA GLU A 152 -6.16 6.01 8.45
C GLU A 152 -7.11 5.84 9.64
N LYS A 153 -8.31 5.31 9.40
CA LYS A 153 -9.29 5.00 10.44
C LYS A 153 -8.72 4.07 11.50
N LYS A 154 -8.06 2.97 11.07
CA LYS A 154 -7.49 1.98 11.98
C LYS A 154 -6.35 2.52 12.83
N LEU A 155 -5.49 3.36 12.26
CA LEU A 155 -4.41 4.00 13.02
C LEU A 155 -4.94 5.00 14.05
N ASN A 156 -5.95 5.78 13.70
CA ASN A 156 -6.61 6.67 14.66
C ASN A 156 -7.26 5.88 15.79
N GLU A 157 -8.01 4.81 15.50
CA GLU A 157 -8.57 3.91 16.51
C GLU A 157 -7.46 3.33 17.43
N TYR A 158 -6.37 2.86 16.84
CA TYR A 158 -5.25 2.28 17.59
C TYR A 158 -4.55 3.27 18.51
N LEU A 159 -4.23 4.47 17.99
CA LEU A 159 -3.54 5.51 18.77
C LEU A 159 -4.43 6.09 19.85
N ASN A 160 -5.74 6.30 19.59
CA ASN A 160 -6.70 6.71 20.60
C ASN A 160 -6.76 5.69 21.75
N LYS A 161 -6.84 4.40 21.44
CA LYS A 161 -6.83 3.33 22.45
C LYS A 161 -5.52 3.30 23.22
N LEU A 162 -4.38 3.46 22.56
CA LEU A 162 -3.05 3.43 23.17
C LEU A 162 -2.84 4.60 24.14
N LEU A 163 -3.32 5.79 23.77
CA LEU A 163 -3.11 7.03 24.52
C LEU A 163 -4.29 7.40 25.44
N GLY A 164 -5.36 6.57 25.45
CA GLY A 164 -6.52 6.79 26.30
C GLY A 164 -7.38 7.99 25.85
N ASN A 165 -7.31 8.35 24.59
CA ASN A 165 -8.16 9.37 23.97
C ASN A 165 -9.38 8.70 23.31
N THR A 166 -10.44 9.46 23.01
CA THR A 166 -11.68 8.90 22.45
C THR A 166 -11.86 9.19 20.98
N ASP A 167 -11.48 10.38 20.50
CA ASP A 167 -11.78 10.83 19.15
C ASP A 167 -10.75 11.87 18.65
N LYS A 168 -9.47 11.60 18.90
CA LYS A 168 -8.39 12.45 18.40
C LYS A 168 -7.91 11.96 17.04
N ASP A 169 -7.74 12.91 16.12
CA ASP A 169 -7.15 12.63 14.83
C ASP A 169 -5.62 12.78 14.91
N TYR A 170 -4.92 11.69 14.63
CA TYR A 170 -3.45 11.63 14.57
C TYR A 170 -2.91 11.67 13.16
N VAL A 171 -3.78 11.53 12.15
CA VAL A 171 -3.39 11.60 10.74
C VAL A 171 -3.42 13.05 10.28
N ILE A 172 -2.26 13.62 10.04
CA ILE A 172 -2.11 15.02 9.59
C ILE A 172 -2.41 15.15 8.11
N ALA A 173 -1.97 14.18 7.33
CA ALA A 173 -2.16 14.14 5.88
C ALA A 173 -2.02 12.70 5.36
N SER A 174 -2.63 12.44 4.22
CA SER A 174 -2.44 11.21 3.45
C SER A 174 -2.18 11.57 1.99
N ASP A 175 -1.31 10.82 1.33
CA ASP A 175 -0.99 11.00 -0.09
C ASP A 175 -0.82 9.63 -0.75
N THR A 176 -1.75 9.30 -1.62
CA THR A 176 -1.79 8.08 -2.47
C THR A 176 -1.63 6.77 -1.66
N ASP A 177 -0.44 6.48 -1.14
CA ASP A 177 -0.07 5.26 -0.42
C ASP A 177 0.73 5.55 0.87
N SER A 178 0.80 6.80 1.29
CA SER A 178 1.50 7.24 2.49
C SER A 178 0.61 8.02 3.45
N ILE A 179 0.88 7.86 4.75
CA ILE A 179 0.19 8.54 5.83
C ILE A 179 1.21 9.26 6.70
N TYR A 180 0.90 10.51 7.03
CA TYR A 180 1.68 11.33 7.96
C TYR A 180 1.00 11.36 9.32
N LEU A 181 1.68 10.85 10.35
CA LEU A 181 1.15 10.76 11.71
C LEU A 181 1.80 11.80 12.62
N SER A 182 0.99 12.48 13.43
CA SER A 182 1.47 13.21 14.59
C SER A 182 1.63 12.26 15.77
N LEU A 183 2.86 12.11 16.24
CA LEU A 183 3.19 11.29 17.39
C LEU A 183 3.69 12.14 18.59
N ASP A 184 3.42 13.44 18.57
CA ASP A 184 3.88 14.39 19.60
C ASP A 184 3.41 13.99 20.99
N GLU A 185 2.15 13.59 21.13
CA GLU A 185 1.59 13.16 22.40
C GLU A 185 2.22 11.85 22.91
N LEU A 186 2.51 10.92 22.00
CA LEU A 186 3.21 9.68 22.35
C LEU A 186 4.62 9.96 22.87
N VAL A 187 5.36 10.85 22.19
CA VAL A 187 6.69 11.30 22.59
C VAL A 187 6.61 12.04 23.92
N GLY A 188 5.67 12.97 24.05
CA GLY A 188 5.45 13.73 25.28
C GLY A 188 5.28 12.84 26.50
N ARG A 189 4.31 11.96 26.48
CA ARG A 189 3.97 11.06 27.60
C ARG A 189 5.03 9.99 27.86
N THR A 190 5.75 9.54 26.84
CA THR A 190 6.66 8.39 26.98
C THR A 190 8.09 8.80 27.30
N ILE A 191 8.55 9.89 26.73
CA ILE A 191 9.97 10.35 26.82
C ILE A 191 10.08 11.64 27.61
N ILE A 192 9.38 12.70 27.17
CA ILE A 192 9.60 14.06 27.70
C ILE A 192 9.16 14.17 29.16
N GLU A 193 8.05 13.56 29.55
CA GLU A 193 7.62 13.53 30.96
C GLU A 193 8.61 12.80 31.87
N LYS A 194 9.33 11.78 31.34
CA LYS A 194 10.34 11.03 32.10
C LYS A 194 11.71 11.69 32.10
N ASN A 195 12.08 12.34 31.02
CA ASN A 195 13.36 13.02 30.87
C ASN A 195 13.21 14.26 29.96
N PRO A 196 12.93 15.44 30.53
CA PRO A 196 12.70 16.68 29.77
C PRO A 196 13.91 17.14 28.91
N ASN A 197 15.10 16.64 29.20
CA ASN A 197 16.32 17.01 28.50
C ASN A 197 16.71 16.01 27.37
N THR A 198 15.81 15.14 26.97
CA THR A 198 16.05 14.17 25.90
C THR A 198 16.36 14.88 24.58
N GLY A 199 17.48 14.50 23.96
CA GLY A 199 17.93 15.09 22.70
C GLY A 199 17.11 14.60 21.50
N THR A 200 17.08 15.40 20.43
CA THR A 200 16.37 15.07 19.19
C THR A 200 16.75 13.70 18.62
N ARG A 201 18.01 13.31 18.74
CA ARG A 201 18.51 12.02 18.24
C ARG A 201 17.86 10.82 18.96
N GLU A 202 17.67 10.93 20.25
CA GLU A 202 17.02 9.88 21.07
C GLU A 202 15.55 9.78 20.74
N ILE A 203 14.86 10.91 20.50
CA ILE A 203 13.47 10.95 20.06
C ILE A 203 13.33 10.26 18.70
N ILE A 204 14.19 10.54 17.74
CA ILE A 204 14.18 9.88 16.42
C ILE A 204 14.36 8.37 16.56
N GLN A 205 15.34 7.91 17.35
CA GLN A 205 15.56 6.48 17.58
C GLN A 205 14.35 5.79 18.24
N PHE A 206 13.70 6.49 19.16
CA PHE A 206 12.46 5.98 19.76
C PHE A 206 11.33 5.85 18.74
N LEU A 207 11.12 6.89 17.92
CA LEU A 207 10.10 6.87 16.87
C LEU A 207 10.36 5.77 15.85
N ASP A 208 11.59 5.61 15.38
CA ASP A 208 11.98 4.52 14.48
C ASP A 208 11.63 3.16 15.09
N LYS A 209 12.00 2.96 16.36
CA LYS A 209 11.69 1.72 17.06
C LYS A 209 10.18 1.48 17.21
N VAL A 210 9.39 2.51 17.51
CA VAL A 210 7.94 2.41 17.62
C VAL A 210 7.33 2.08 16.25
N CYS A 211 7.79 2.75 15.19
CA CYS A 211 7.32 2.46 13.83
C CYS A 211 7.59 1.01 13.43
N GLU A 212 8.81 0.51 13.64
CA GLU A 212 9.19 -0.85 13.26
C GLU A 212 8.51 -1.93 14.12
N THR A 213 8.37 -1.70 15.44
CA THR A 213 7.94 -2.77 16.36
C THR A 213 6.45 -2.74 16.70
N LYS A 214 5.75 -1.64 16.46
CA LYS A 214 4.34 -1.47 16.84
C LYS A 214 3.47 -1.06 15.66
N ILE A 215 3.81 0.04 14.97
CA ILE A 215 2.96 0.59 13.91
C ILE A 215 2.98 -0.31 12.68
N GLN A 216 4.15 -0.71 12.19
CA GLN A 216 4.25 -1.57 11.00
C GLN A 216 3.56 -2.93 11.19
N PRO A 217 3.78 -3.68 12.28
CA PRO A 217 3.06 -4.92 12.51
C PRO A 217 1.54 -4.74 12.65
N PHE A 218 1.09 -3.60 13.21
CA PHE A 218 -0.32 -3.28 13.26
C PHE A 218 -0.91 -3.03 11.88
N ILE A 219 -0.20 -2.29 11.01
CA ILE A 219 -0.60 -2.05 9.62
C ILE A 219 -0.71 -3.37 8.87
N ASP A 220 0.31 -4.22 8.96
CA ASP A 220 0.34 -5.52 8.28
C ASP A 220 -0.84 -6.41 8.73
N LYS A 221 -1.13 -6.42 10.02
CA LYS A 221 -2.29 -7.13 10.58
C LYS A 221 -3.63 -6.52 10.15
N SER A 222 -3.70 -5.23 9.93
CA SER A 222 -4.96 -4.55 9.56
C SER A 222 -5.35 -4.82 8.11
N TYR A 223 -4.41 -5.20 7.26
CA TYR A 223 -4.65 -5.57 5.86
C TYR A 223 -4.78 -7.08 5.64
N SER A 224 -4.49 -7.92 6.62
CA SER A 224 -4.63 -9.39 6.58
C SER A 224 -6.00 -9.83 7.07
#